data_c5da96205e0179554e4eccf45d1e9047
#
_entry.id   c5da96205e0179554e4eccf45d1e9047
#
_cell.length_a   1.000
_cell.length_b   1.000
_cell.length_c   1.000
_cell.angle_alpha   90.00
_cell.angle_beta   90.00
_cell.angle_gamma   90.00
#
_symmetry.space_group_name_H-M   'P 1'
#
loop_
_entity.id
_entity.type
_entity.pdbx_description
1 polymer ?
#
loop_
_entity_poly.entity_id
_entity_poly.type
_entity_poly.pdbx_seq_one_letter_code
_entity_poly.pdbx_strand_id
1 'polypeptide(L)'
;MENVDIFNKRREKLENIRERGKLEKNEYSISVHVWLLEEDKLWIQQRSNEKKIFPGLWEQSGGGVISGETSLEAVKRETKEELGLDIQDEEITYIGSYTRVTDIVDIWLVQRIFSKDKIILQDEEVANIKNVTFEEFDKMIENKEVVPTINPSYNLLKEYIEKIV
;
A
#
# COMPACT_ATOMS: atom_id res chain seq x y z
N MET A 1 17.58 9.12 4.85
CA MET A 1 17.10 7.94 4.14
C MET A 1 16.73 6.83 5.10
N GLU A 2 15.70 6.08 4.79
CA GLU A 2 15.19 5.05 5.69
C GLU A 2 16.04 3.79 5.66
N ASN A 3 16.25 3.21 6.83
CA ASN A 3 16.82 1.87 6.95
C ASN A 3 15.69 0.84 7.00
N VAL A 4 15.94 -0.32 6.42
CA VAL A 4 14.98 -1.41 6.37
C VAL A 4 15.62 -2.69 6.91
N ASP A 5 14.81 -3.50 7.59
CA ASP A 5 15.19 -4.85 7.97
C ASP A 5 15.19 -5.72 6.72
N ILE A 6 16.07 -6.70 6.70
CA ILE A 6 16.28 -7.57 5.54
C ILE A 6 15.81 -8.98 5.86
N PHE A 7 15.15 -9.59 4.87
CA PHE A 7 14.60 -10.93 4.95
C PHE A 7 15.06 -11.77 3.77
N ASN A 8 15.06 -13.07 3.93
CA ASN A 8 15.24 -13.97 2.79
C ASN A 8 13.88 -14.24 2.12
N LYS A 9 13.88 -15.02 1.05
CA LYS A 9 12.67 -15.31 0.27
C LYS A 9 11.58 -16.03 1.09
N ARG A 10 11.97 -16.72 2.16
CA ARG A 10 11.03 -17.42 3.08
C ARG A 10 10.57 -16.50 4.22
N ARG A 11 10.88 -15.22 4.14
CA ARG A 11 10.54 -14.21 5.14
C ARG A 11 11.22 -14.47 6.50
N GLU A 12 12.38 -15.08 6.48
CA GLU A 12 13.19 -15.21 7.67
C GLU A 12 14.09 -13.96 7.78
N LYS A 13 14.07 -13.32 8.94
CA LYS A 13 14.84 -12.09 9.15
C LYS A 13 16.33 -12.37 9.17
N LEU A 14 17.10 -11.58 8.41
CA LEU A 14 18.55 -11.63 8.38
C LEU A 14 19.10 -10.58 9.35
N GLU A 15 20.38 -10.73 9.72
CA GLU A 15 21.01 -9.83 10.70
C GLU A 15 21.28 -8.43 10.16
N ASN A 16 21.43 -8.30 8.85
CA ASN A 16 21.79 -7.04 8.21
C ASN A 16 20.62 -6.06 8.15
N ILE A 17 20.95 -4.79 8.22
CA ILE A 17 20.05 -3.68 7.94
C ILE A 17 20.62 -2.98 6.73
N ARG A 18 19.76 -2.62 5.78
CA ARG A 18 20.17 -1.88 4.59
C ARG A 18 19.43 -0.55 4.51
N GLU A 19 20.04 0.36 3.82
CA GLU A 19 19.35 1.56 3.37
C GLU A 19 18.37 1.17 2.27
N ARG A 20 17.18 1.74 2.30
CA ARG A 20 16.12 1.45 1.33
C ARG A 20 16.63 1.68 -0.10
N GLY A 21 16.40 0.70 -0.97
CA GLY A 21 16.86 0.74 -2.36
C GLY A 21 18.27 0.21 -2.59
N LYS A 22 18.97 -0.21 -1.53
CA LYS A 22 20.35 -0.72 -1.62
C LYS A 22 20.47 -2.19 -1.18
N LEU A 23 19.44 -2.97 -1.46
CA LEU A 23 19.44 -4.40 -1.15
C LEU A 23 20.32 -5.17 -2.13
N GLU A 24 20.95 -6.24 -1.61
CA GLU A 24 21.73 -7.15 -2.43
C GLU A 24 20.82 -8.27 -2.98
N LYS A 25 21.38 -9.09 -3.84
CA LYS A 25 20.67 -10.23 -4.43
C LYS A 25 20.20 -11.17 -3.31
N ASN A 26 18.95 -11.66 -3.43
CA ASN A 26 18.30 -12.56 -2.45
C ASN A 26 18.01 -11.90 -1.11
N GLU A 27 18.05 -10.60 -1.05
CA GLU A 27 17.60 -9.80 0.09
C GLU A 27 16.26 -9.16 -0.24
N TYR A 28 15.36 -9.13 0.73
CA TYR A 28 14.02 -8.57 0.58
C TYR A 28 13.70 -7.66 1.76
N SER A 29 13.10 -6.53 1.49
CA SER A 29 12.46 -5.71 2.53
C SER A 29 10.97 -6.03 2.56
N ILE A 30 10.25 -5.48 3.52
CA ILE A 30 8.78 -5.62 3.57
C ILE A 30 8.16 -4.29 3.14
N SER A 31 7.12 -4.38 2.34
CA SER A 31 6.27 -3.24 1.98
C SER A 31 4.82 -3.55 2.34
N VAL A 32 4.02 -2.53 2.54
CA VAL A 32 2.59 -2.69 2.81
C VAL A 32 1.78 -1.99 1.73
N HIS A 33 0.74 -2.64 1.25
CA HIS A 33 -0.32 -2.05 0.43
C HIS A 33 -1.58 -2.03 1.29
N VAL A 34 -2.19 -0.87 1.37
CA VAL A 34 -3.36 -0.66 2.22
C VAL A 34 -4.54 -0.25 1.34
N TRP A 35 -5.50 -1.14 1.22
CA TRP A 35 -6.73 -0.87 0.48
C TRP A 35 -7.78 -0.31 1.44
N LEU A 36 -8.33 0.83 1.08
CA LEU A 36 -9.34 1.53 1.88
C LEU A 36 -10.71 1.30 1.27
N LEU A 37 -11.53 0.51 1.92
CA LEU A 37 -12.85 0.12 1.43
C LEU A 37 -13.94 0.77 2.27
N GLU A 38 -14.84 1.47 1.60
CA GLU A 38 -16.05 2.03 2.19
C GLU A 38 -17.24 1.43 1.44
N GLU A 39 -17.99 0.55 2.11
CA GLU A 39 -19.07 -0.20 1.49
C GLU A 39 -18.55 -1.00 0.28
N ASP A 40 -18.92 -0.62 -0.94
CA ASP A 40 -18.51 -1.27 -2.18
C ASP A 40 -17.52 -0.43 -3.01
N LYS A 41 -16.95 0.62 -2.42
CA LYS A 41 -16.06 1.55 -3.12
C LYS A 41 -14.70 1.62 -2.48
N LEU A 42 -13.70 1.87 -3.31
CA LEU A 42 -12.32 2.05 -2.89
C LEU A 42 -11.95 3.52 -2.84
N TRP A 43 -11.24 3.92 -1.79
CA TRP A 43 -10.55 5.20 -1.75
C TRP A 43 -9.14 4.99 -2.30
N ILE A 44 -8.83 5.65 -3.39
CA ILE A 44 -7.53 5.56 -4.06
C ILE A 44 -6.86 6.92 -4.10
N GLN A 45 -5.54 6.92 -4.17
CA GLN A 45 -4.75 8.14 -4.17
C GLN A 45 -3.95 8.30 -5.46
N GLN A 46 -3.74 9.54 -5.84
CA GLN A 46 -2.91 9.89 -7.00
C GLN A 46 -1.53 10.27 -6.52
N ARG A 47 -0.52 9.64 -7.07
CA ARG A 47 0.88 9.94 -6.77
C ARG A 47 1.21 11.38 -7.19
N SER A 48 1.93 12.08 -6.34
CA SER A 48 2.40 13.43 -6.67
C SER A 48 3.23 13.43 -7.96
N ASN A 49 3.17 14.51 -8.70
CA ASN A 49 4.00 14.70 -9.90
C ASN A 49 5.48 14.84 -9.55
N GLU A 50 5.82 15.05 -8.30
CA GLU A 50 7.20 15.11 -7.81
C GLU A 50 7.81 13.72 -7.60
N LYS A 51 7.01 12.66 -7.61
CA LYS A 51 7.50 11.29 -7.45
C LYS A 51 8.33 10.88 -8.67
N LYS A 52 9.44 10.20 -8.42
CA LYS A 52 10.35 9.73 -9.49
C LYS A 52 9.78 8.56 -10.27
N ILE A 53 9.01 7.71 -9.59
CA ILE A 53 8.44 6.50 -10.19
C ILE A 53 6.92 6.69 -10.30
N PHE A 54 6.38 6.50 -11.50
CA PHE A 54 4.96 6.58 -11.80
C PHE A 54 4.28 7.87 -11.31
N PRO A 55 4.85 9.08 -11.57
CA PRO A 55 4.19 10.32 -11.17
C PRO A 55 2.82 10.47 -11.79
N GLY A 56 1.86 10.97 -11.03
CA GLY A 56 0.50 11.26 -11.52
C GLY A 56 -0.42 10.06 -11.66
N LEU A 57 0.07 8.85 -11.43
CA LEU A 57 -0.77 7.65 -11.53
C LEU A 57 -1.48 7.35 -10.20
N TRP A 58 -2.58 6.62 -10.30
CA TRP A 58 -3.43 6.26 -9.16
C TRP A 58 -3.02 4.91 -8.57
N GLU A 59 -3.19 4.76 -7.27
CA GLU A 59 -2.83 3.54 -6.55
C GLU A 59 -3.57 3.45 -5.22
N GLN A 60 -3.38 2.33 -4.51
CA GLN A 60 -3.76 2.19 -3.11
C GLN A 60 -2.75 2.96 -2.23
N SER A 61 -3.09 3.15 -0.96
CA SER A 61 -2.14 3.66 0.03
C SER A 61 -1.07 2.61 0.34
N GLY A 62 0.06 3.02 0.88
CA GLY A 62 1.10 2.08 1.30
C GLY A 62 2.49 2.68 1.33
N GLY A 63 3.45 1.83 1.61
CA GLY A 63 4.86 2.22 1.67
C GLY A 63 5.74 1.12 2.23
N GLY A 64 7.00 1.43 2.48
CA GLY A 64 7.95 0.48 3.03
C GLY A 64 7.89 0.37 4.55
N VAL A 65 8.10 -0.83 5.05
CA VAL A 65 8.27 -1.07 6.49
C VAL A 65 9.70 -0.68 6.85
N ILE A 66 9.86 0.19 7.83
CA ILE A 66 11.17 0.65 8.27
C ILE A 66 11.76 -0.29 9.33
N SER A 67 13.07 -0.22 9.54
CA SER A 67 13.77 -1.07 10.52
C SER A 67 13.14 -0.95 11.90
N GLY A 68 12.87 -2.08 12.52
CA GLY A 68 12.27 -2.16 13.86
C GLY A 68 10.77 -2.05 13.91
N GLU A 69 10.13 -1.80 12.77
CA GLU A 69 8.68 -1.64 12.65
C GLU A 69 8.02 -2.96 12.22
N THR A 70 6.84 -3.25 12.73
CA THR A 70 6.04 -4.35 12.21
C THR A 70 5.25 -3.90 10.97
N SER A 71 4.79 -4.87 10.19
CA SER A 71 3.93 -4.59 9.03
C SER A 71 2.68 -3.80 9.43
N LEU A 72 2.02 -4.19 10.53
CA LEU A 72 0.84 -3.50 11.04
C LEU A 72 1.14 -2.06 11.46
N GLU A 73 2.27 -1.85 12.13
CA GLU A 73 2.70 -0.50 12.50
C GLU A 73 2.95 0.37 11.27
N ALA A 74 3.51 -0.22 10.21
CA ALA A 74 3.72 0.48 8.95
C ALA A 74 2.40 0.91 8.30
N VAL A 75 1.36 0.05 8.34
CA VAL A 75 0.02 0.40 7.86
C VAL A 75 -0.47 1.67 8.54
N LYS A 76 -0.39 1.72 9.85
CA LYS A 76 -0.85 2.87 10.64
C LYS A 76 -0.04 4.13 10.35
N ARG A 77 1.27 3.98 10.28
CA ARG A 77 2.17 5.12 10.00
C ARG A 77 1.94 5.69 8.61
N GLU A 78 1.91 4.84 7.60
CA GLU A 78 1.74 5.28 6.20
C GLU A 78 0.39 5.94 5.96
N THR A 79 -0.71 5.40 6.50
CA THR A 79 -2.02 6.01 6.35
C THR A 79 -2.10 7.35 7.09
N LYS A 80 -1.41 7.48 8.21
CA LYS A 80 -1.32 8.75 8.94
C LYS A 80 -0.50 9.77 8.17
N GLU A 81 0.65 9.38 7.65
CA GLU A 81 1.54 10.28 6.89
C GLU A 81 0.91 10.73 5.58
N GLU A 82 0.39 9.78 4.79
CA GLU A 82 -0.12 10.09 3.45
C GLU A 82 -1.49 10.75 3.45
N LEU A 83 -2.38 10.34 4.36
CA LEU A 83 -3.79 10.74 4.33
C LEU A 83 -4.29 11.38 5.63
N GLY A 84 -3.45 11.48 6.66
CA GLY A 84 -3.85 12.04 7.94
C GLY A 84 -4.84 11.20 8.72
N LEU A 85 -4.96 9.91 8.39
CA LEU A 85 -5.94 9.02 9.02
C LEU A 85 -5.36 8.24 10.18
N ASP A 86 -6.08 8.23 11.31
CA ASP A 86 -5.80 7.37 12.45
C ASP A 86 -6.66 6.10 12.32
N ILE A 87 -6.01 4.97 12.06
CA ILE A 87 -6.68 3.69 11.86
C ILE A 87 -6.50 2.83 13.10
N GLN A 88 -7.59 2.24 13.57
CA GLN A 88 -7.59 1.34 14.73
C GLN A 88 -7.38 -0.10 14.30
N ASP A 89 -6.80 -0.91 15.17
CA ASP A 89 -6.51 -2.33 14.87
C ASP A 89 -7.74 -3.10 14.42
N GLU A 90 -8.92 -2.81 15.00
CA GLU A 90 -10.19 -3.47 14.69
C GLU A 90 -10.66 -3.22 13.25
N GLU A 91 -10.15 -2.16 12.62
CA GLU A 91 -10.52 -1.77 11.26
C GLU A 91 -9.60 -2.40 10.21
N ILE A 92 -8.50 -3.04 10.64
CA ILE A 92 -7.42 -3.51 9.76
C ILE A 92 -7.44 -5.03 9.67
N THR A 93 -7.44 -5.57 8.45
CA THR A 93 -7.39 -7.02 8.20
C THR A 93 -6.25 -7.34 7.25
N TYR A 94 -5.40 -8.29 7.63
CA TYR A 94 -4.38 -8.84 6.74
C TYR A 94 -5.05 -9.78 5.74
N ILE A 95 -4.80 -9.62 4.45
CA ILE A 95 -5.47 -10.41 3.42
C ILE A 95 -4.53 -11.24 2.55
N GLY A 96 -3.23 -11.08 2.68
CA GLY A 96 -2.27 -11.88 1.94
C GLY A 96 -0.97 -11.15 1.65
N SER A 97 -0.07 -11.84 0.96
CA SER A 97 1.19 -11.24 0.53
C SER A 97 1.66 -11.84 -0.79
N TYR A 98 2.56 -11.15 -1.45
CA TYR A 98 3.27 -11.66 -2.62
C TYR A 98 4.69 -11.10 -2.64
N THR A 99 5.58 -11.77 -3.38
CA THR A 99 6.98 -11.40 -3.44
C THR A 99 7.29 -10.75 -4.78
N ARG A 100 7.98 -9.61 -4.73
CA ARG A 100 8.54 -8.94 -5.92
C ARG A 100 10.04 -9.19 -5.97
N VAL A 101 10.75 -8.44 -6.80
CA VAL A 101 12.20 -8.63 -6.99
C VAL A 101 12.98 -8.29 -5.72
N THR A 102 12.61 -7.23 -5.03
CA THR A 102 13.37 -6.73 -3.86
C THR A 102 12.53 -6.57 -2.59
N ASP A 103 11.26 -6.94 -2.63
CA ASP A 103 10.42 -6.85 -1.44
C ASP A 103 9.33 -7.92 -1.39
N ILE A 104 8.85 -8.15 -0.18
CA ILE A 104 7.66 -8.94 0.09
C ILE A 104 6.57 -7.93 0.45
N VAL A 105 5.47 -7.97 -0.29
CA VAL A 105 4.39 -6.99 -0.11
C VAL A 105 3.27 -7.61 0.70
N ASP A 106 2.99 -7.04 1.86
CA ASP A 106 1.84 -7.42 2.68
C ASP A 106 0.63 -6.59 2.26
N ILE A 107 -0.48 -7.27 2.02
CA ILE A 107 -1.72 -6.64 1.59
C ILE A 107 -2.67 -6.55 2.78
N TRP A 108 -3.11 -5.33 3.07
CA TRP A 108 -3.99 -5.04 4.19
C TRP A 108 -5.26 -4.35 3.71
N LEU A 109 -6.37 -4.63 4.38
CA LEU A 109 -7.66 -4.03 4.09
C LEU A 109 -8.14 -3.24 5.30
N VAL A 110 -8.53 -2.00 5.06
CA VAL A 110 -9.15 -1.14 6.07
C VAL A 110 -10.60 -0.88 5.64
N GLN A 111 -11.55 -1.26 6.48
CA GLN A 111 -12.97 -1.08 6.22
C GLN A 111 -13.56 -0.09 7.21
N ARG A 112 -14.06 1.02 6.70
CA ARG A 112 -14.72 2.06 7.52
C ARG A 112 -15.43 3.06 6.61
N ILE A 113 -16.20 3.94 7.21
CA ILE A 113 -16.70 5.12 6.51
C ILE A 113 -15.64 6.21 6.66
N PHE A 114 -15.15 6.72 5.52
CA PHE A 114 -14.11 7.75 5.50
C PHE A 114 -14.77 9.11 5.34
N SER A 115 -14.44 10.04 6.22
CA SER A 115 -14.87 11.43 6.06
C SER A 115 -13.82 12.16 5.21
N LYS A 116 -14.19 12.54 4.00
CA LYS A 116 -13.29 13.24 3.08
C LYS A 116 -12.71 14.51 3.71
N ASP A 117 -13.51 15.20 4.55
CA ASP A 117 -13.09 16.42 5.21
C ASP A 117 -11.97 16.23 6.23
N LYS A 118 -11.80 14.99 6.72
CA LYS A 118 -10.76 14.63 7.68
C LYS A 118 -9.50 14.11 7.02
N ILE A 119 -9.53 13.88 5.70
CA ILE A 119 -8.35 13.40 4.96
C ILE A 119 -7.45 14.60 4.67
N ILE A 120 -6.19 14.48 5.10
CA ILE A 120 -5.17 15.52 4.89
C ILE A 120 -4.07 14.88 4.06
N LEU A 121 -3.93 15.34 2.82
CA LEU A 121 -2.95 14.80 1.89
C LEU A 121 -1.54 15.33 2.20
N GLN A 122 -0.56 14.41 2.14
CA GLN A 122 0.85 14.77 2.20
C GLN A 122 1.27 15.21 0.79
N ASP A 123 1.36 16.51 0.55
CA ASP A 123 1.55 17.10 -0.78
C ASP A 123 2.70 16.53 -1.59
N GLU A 124 3.79 16.15 -0.93
CA GLU A 124 4.98 15.60 -1.59
C GLU A 124 4.76 14.17 -2.09
N GLU A 125 3.81 13.45 -1.51
CA GLU A 125 3.54 12.06 -1.80
C GLU A 125 2.23 11.88 -2.59
N VAL A 126 1.18 12.59 -2.19
CA VAL A 126 -0.18 12.39 -2.69
C VAL A 126 -0.75 13.70 -3.22
N ALA A 127 -1.10 13.72 -4.52
CA ALA A 127 -1.70 14.89 -5.16
C ALA A 127 -3.21 14.97 -4.98
N ASN A 128 -3.89 13.83 -5.04
CA ASN A 128 -5.35 13.74 -4.97
C ASN A 128 -5.81 12.43 -4.37
N ILE A 129 -7.07 12.41 -3.95
CA ILE A 129 -7.76 11.21 -3.50
C ILE A 129 -9.15 11.17 -4.15
N LYS A 130 -9.63 9.98 -4.46
CA LYS A 130 -11.01 9.80 -4.93
C LYS A 130 -11.59 8.45 -4.53
N ASN A 131 -12.90 8.39 -4.52
CA ASN A 131 -13.68 7.20 -4.17
C ASN A 131 -14.25 6.61 -5.46
N VAL A 132 -13.94 5.34 -5.74
CA VAL A 132 -14.32 4.68 -7.00
C VAL A 132 -14.93 3.31 -6.73
N THR A 133 -15.82 2.88 -7.63
CA THR A 133 -16.30 1.51 -7.64
C THR A 133 -15.22 0.59 -8.21
N PHE A 134 -15.34 -0.72 -7.99
CA PHE A 134 -14.43 -1.69 -8.61
C PHE A 134 -14.50 -1.61 -10.14
N GLU A 135 -15.70 -1.41 -10.68
CA GLU A 135 -15.88 -1.26 -12.13
C GLU A 135 -15.16 -0.02 -12.67
N GLU A 136 -15.27 1.10 -11.97
CA GLU A 136 -14.56 2.33 -12.34
C GLU A 136 -13.04 2.13 -12.26
N PHE A 137 -12.57 1.45 -11.21
CA PHE A 137 -11.15 1.16 -11.06
C PHE A 137 -10.63 0.25 -12.16
N ASP A 138 -11.39 -0.78 -12.55
CA ASP A 138 -11.06 -1.66 -13.67
C ASP A 138 -10.86 -0.85 -14.97
N LYS A 139 -11.74 0.11 -15.24
CA LYS A 139 -11.62 1.00 -16.41
C LYS A 139 -10.38 1.88 -16.33
N MET A 140 -10.05 2.35 -15.14
CA MET A 140 -8.83 3.14 -14.94
C MET A 140 -7.57 2.31 -15.24
N ILE A 141 -7.57 1.03 -14.87
CA ILE A 141 -6.47 0.11 -15.20
C ILE A 141 -6.36 -0.04 -16.73
N GLU A 142 -7.47 -0.27 -17.42
CA GLU A 142 -7.51 -0.38 -18.88
C GLU A 142 -6.97 0.88 -19.56
N ASN A 143 -7.31 2.04 -19.02
CA ASN A 143 -6.90 3.34 -19.55
C ASN A 143 -5.47 3.75 -19.14
N LYS A 144 -4.77 2.88 -18.41
CA LYS A 144 -3.38 3.12 -17.94
C LYS A 144 -3.26 4.34 -17.02
N GLU A 145 -4.28 4.60 -16.24
CA GLU A 145 -4.30 5.67 -15.24
C GLU A 145 -3.78 5.21 -13.88
N VAL A 146 -3.56 3.91 -13.73
CA VAL A 146 -3.17 3.25 -12.47
C VAL A 146 -1.74 2.74 -12.59
N VAL A 147 -1.03 2.71 -11.47
CA VAL A 147 0.33 2.15 -11.39
C VAL A 147 0.34 0.74 -12.00
N PRO A 148 1.19 0.46 -13.01
CA PRO A 148 1.11 -0.78 -13.78
C PRO A 148 1.43 -2.06 -12.99
N THR A 149 2.05 -1.95 -11.82
CA THR A 149 2.41 -3.09 -10.98
C THR A 149 1.34 -3.45 -9.96
N ILE A 150 0.14 -2.86 -10.05
CA ILE A 150 -0.90 -2.99 -9.03
C ILE A 150 -1.65 -4.34 -9.06
N ASN A 151 -1.63 -5.03 -10.22
CA ASN A 151 -2.49 -6.19 -10.45
C ASN A 151 -2.40 -7.32 -9.40
N PRO A 152 -1.21 -7.76 -8.95
CA PRO A 152 -1.16 -8.82 -7.94
C PRO A 152 -1.87 -8.42 -6.64
N SER A 153 -1.67 -7.18 -6.19
CA SER A 153 -2.29 -6.64 -4.99
C SER A 153 -3.82 -6.52 -5.16
N TYR A 154 -4.24 -5.96 -6.26
CA TYR A 154 -5.66 -5.78 -6.56
C TYR A 154 -6.39 -7.12 -6.71
N ASN A 155 -5.76 -8.10 -7.34
CA ASN A 155 -6.32 -9.44 -7.49
C ASN A 155 -6.53 -10.12 -6.14
N LEU A 156 -5.57 -10.01 -5.22
CA LEU A 156 -5.72 -10.54 -3.87
C LEU A 156 -6.88 -9.87 -3.12
N LEU A 157 -7.04 -8.56 -3.29
CA LEU A 157 -8.17 -7.83 -2.71
C LEU A 157 -9.50 -8.38 -3.23
N LYS A 158 -9.65 -8.53 -4.55
CA LYS A 158 -10.88 -9.03 -5.15
C LYS A 158 -11.20 -10.44 -4.69
N GLU A 159 -10.21 -11.32 -4.64
CA GLU A 159 -10.39 -12.69 -4.15
C GLU A 159 -10.86 -12.71 -2.70
N TYR A 160 -10.28 -11.87 -1.87
CA TYR A 160 -10.69 -11.76 -0.46
C TYR A 160 -12.14 -11.31 -0.35
N ILE A 161 -12.53 -10.28 -1.07
CA ILE A 161 -13.89 -9.74 -1.05
C ILE A 161 -14.91 -10.79 -1.52
N GLU A 162 -14.61 -11.55 -2.55
CA GLU A 162 -15.47 -12.63 -3.05
C GLU A 162 -15.72 -13.71 -1.98
N LYS A 163 -14.73 -13.99 -1.15
CA LYS A 163 -14.84 -15.01 -0.10
C LYS A 163 -15.70 -14.59 1.08
N ILE A 164 -15.81 -13.29 1.35
CA ILE A 164 -16.55 -12.77 2.51
C ILE A 164 -17.99 -12.36 2.18
N VAL A 165 -18.37 -12.42 0.91
CA VAL A 165 -19.73 -12.08 0.46
C VAL A 165 -20.64 -13.30 0.51
#